data_1d925651df0f597ef23b34ccf3b132c0
#
_entry.id   1d925651df0f597ef23b34ccf3b132c0
#
_cell.length_a   1.000
_cell.length_b   1.000
_cell.length_c   1.000
_cell.angle_alpha   90.00
_cell.angle_beta   90.00
_cell.angle_gamma   90.00
#
_symmetry.space_group_name_H-M   'P 1'
#
loop_
_entity.id
_entity.type
_entity.pdbx_description
1 polymer ?
#
loop_
_entity_poly.entity_id
_entity_poly.type
_entity_poly.pdbx_seq_one_letter_code
_entity_poly.pdbx_strand_id
1 'polypeptide(L)'
;LGPLAACGDGDGDGGSGGGGGSGSGSRSGSGGSGAAAATPYDPSRPYWEQGNFAAVTVEETVEDLEVTGALPPELSGLFVRNGSNPARGRSAHWFLGDGMVHGVRLQRGRARWYRNRYVRTPLAAEGRDLMDAGVPGREVNQSNISLVHHGGKLLSLGEIGWPYELRTRDLSTGGPGDYGGRLGPTMTAHPKIDPRTGRMHFFGYEFLRPALTYYAADPYGRIDVVSPVAVDEVTMMHDFAVTERDVVFWIGPVLFGPDAANPNPSIPFHWDPDGPCRVGVMPLDGSGADIRWVDVPPYFVFHGYNAHRDGDDVVL
;
A
#
# COMPACT_ATOMS: atom_id res chain seq x y z
N LEU A 1 3.33 8.08 20.42
CA LEU A 1 4.41 7.12 20.11
C LEU A 1 4.35 6.86 18.61
N GLY A 2 5.29 7.46 17.87
CA GLY A 2 5.41 7.37 16.43
C GLY A 2 5.94 6.02 15.96
N PRO A 3 5.79 5.67 14.70
CA PRO A 3 6.26 4.40 14.15
C PRO A 3 7.79 4.38 14.04
N LEU A 4 8.40 3.35 14.58
CA LEU A 4 9.81 3.03 14.35
C LEU A 4 9.90 2.22 13.04
N ALA A 5 10.47 2.84 12.02
CA ALA A 5 11.04 2.14 10.88
C ALA A 5 12.55 1.99 11.13
N ALA A 6 13.04 0.77 11.19
CA ALA A 6 14.48 0.50 11.21
C ALA A 6 14.81 -0.44 10.05
N CYS A 7 15.45 0.11 9.03
CA CYS A 7 16.28 -0.63 8.10
C CYS A 7 17.71 -0.55 8.63
N GLY A 8 18.34 -1.69 8.85
CA GLY A 8 19.75 -1.79 9.18
C GLY A 8 20.39 -2.84 8.30
N ASP A 9 21.15 -2.38 7.32
CA ASP A 9 22.11 -3.18 6.58
C ASP A 9 23.38 -3.29 7.43
N GLY A 10 23.87 -4.51 7.64
CA GLY A 10 25.10 -4.78 8.34
C GLY A 10 25.86 -5.92 7.70
N ASP A 11 26.75 -5.57 6.81
CA ASP A 11 27.80 -6.46 6.30
C ASP A 11 28.82 -6.72 7.41
N GLY A 12 29.18 -7.99 7.62
CA GLY A 12 30.21 -8.37 8.59
C GLY A 12 30.83 -9.71 8.26
N ASP A 13 32.03 -9.60 7.71
CA ASP A 13 32.93 -10.63 7.22
C ASP A 13 33.62 -11.42 8.33
N GLY A 14 33.83 -12.70 8.14
CA GLY A 14 35.06 -13.44 8.44
C GLY A 14 35.34 -13.95 9.85
N GLY A 15 35.60 -15.29 9.96
CA GLY A 15 36.38 -15.84 11.03
C GLY A 15 36.22 -17.32 11.27
N SER A 16 37.13 -18.10 10.70
CA SER A 16 37.33 -19.54 10.89
C SER A 16 37.86 -19.92 12.27
N GLY A 17 37.46 -21.09 12.78
CA GLY A 17 38.15 -21.73 13.92
C GLY A 17 37.48 -23.04 14.35
N GLY A 18 38.16 -24.14 14.11
CA GLY A 18 37.71 -25.50 14.36
C GLY A 18 37.90 -25.98 15.82
N GLY A 19 37.34 -27.14 16.10
CA GLY A 19 37.58 -27.90 17.31
C GLY A 19 36.51 -28.96 17.58
N GLY A 20 36.88 -30.23 17.45
CA GLY A 20 36.01 -31.38 17.53
C GLY A 20 35.63 -31.77 18.95
N GLY A 21 34.61 -32.60 19.05
CA GLY A 21 34.14 -33.28 20.24
C GLY A 21 32.98 -34.20 19.96
N SER A 22 33.27 -35.48 19.90
CA SER A 22 32.34 -36.59 19.72
C SER A 22 31.48 -36.80 20.99
N GLY A 23 30.19 -36.95 20.81
CA GLY A 23 29.21 -37.35 21.83
C GLY A 23 27.97 -37.94 21.20
N SER A 24 27.89 -39.27 21.17
CA SER A 24 26.75 -40.05 20.75
C SER A 24 25.55 -39.93 21.72
N GLY A 25 24.41 -39.52 21.22
CA GLY A 25 23.17 -39.52 21.94
C GLY A 25 21.98 -39.57 21.01
N SER A 26 21.51 -40.79 20.72
CA SER A 26 20.32 -41.06 19.95
C SER A 26 19.07 -40.57 20.67
N ARG A 27 18.39 -39.56 20.10
CA ARG A 27 16.97 -39.31 20.35
C ARG A 27 16.27 -39.08 19.00
N SER A 28 15.45 -40.10 18.69
CA SER A 28 14.46 -40.04 17.63
C SER A 28 13.41 -38.97 17.96
N GLY A 29 13.39 -37.88 17.23
CA GLY A 29 12.37 -36.85 17.18
C GLY A 29 12.09 -36.50 15.74
N SER A 30 11.15 -37.24 15.14
CA SER A 30 10.62 -36.95 13.82
C SER A 30 9.80 -35.69 13.85
N GLY A 31 10.21 -34.68 13.11
CA GLY A 31 9.46 -33.43 12.96
C GLY A 31 10.24 -32.38 12.18
N GLY A 32 10.99 -32.80 11.19
CA GLY A 32 11.58 -31.88 10.23
C GLY A 32 10.53 -31.56 9.17
N SER A 33 9.90 -30.40 9.26
CA SER A 33 9.26 -29.79 8.09
C SER A 33 10.39 -29.48 7.09
N GLY A 34 10.63 -30.43 6.18
CA GLY A 34 11.55 -30.23 5.08
C GLY A 34 11.12 -28.97 4.36
N ALA A 35 11.98 -27.96 4.30
CA ALA A 35 11.80 -26.86 3.40
C ALA A 35 11.57 -27.46 2.01
N ALA A 36 10.38 -27.28 1.45
CA ALA A 36 10.09 -27.71 0.10
C ALA A 36 11.18 -27.13 -0.80
N ALA A 37 11.83 -27.97 -1.59
CA ALA A 37 12.87 -27.53 -2.51
C ALA A 37 12.28 -26.39 -3.36
N ALA A 38 12.95 -25.24 -3.35
CA ALA A 38 12.50 -24.09 -4.10
C ALA A 38 12.30 -24.52 -5.56
N THR A 39 11.10 -24.33 -6.07
CA THR A 39 10.78 -24.61 -7.48
C THR A 39 11.73 -23.77 -8.33
N PRO A 40 12.47 -24.37 -9.28
CA PRO A 40 13.36 -23.62 -10.16
C PRO A 40 12.59 -22.50 -10.88
N TYR A 41 13.25 -21.35 -11.04
CA TYR A 41 12.70 -20.23 -11.77
C TYR A 41 12.45 -20.60 -13.23
N ASP A 42 11.25 -20.34 -13.72
CA ASP A 42 10.82 -20.59 -15.11
C ASP A 42 10.76 -19.26 -15.87
N PRO A 43 11.68 -18.98 -16.81
CA PRO A 43 11.69 -17.73 -17.55
C PRO A 43 10.51 -17.53 -18.51
N SER A 44 9.72 -18.57 -18.78
CA SER A 44 8.50 -18.48 -19.59
C SER A 44 7.29 -17.97 -18.82
N ARG A 45 7.39 -17.89 -17.50
CA ARG A 45 6.32 -17.38 -16.61
C ARG A 45 6.69 -16.02 -16.05
N PRO A 46 5.69 -15.16 -15.77
CA PRO A 46 5.92 -13.90 -15.07
C PRO A 46 6.63 -14.13 -13.72
N TYR A 47 7.60 -13.28 -13.38
CA TYR A 47 8.34 -13.39 -12.11
C TYR A 47 7.42 -13.24 -10.89
N TRP A 48 6.35 -12.47 -11.01
CA TRP A 48 5.38 -12.24 -9.92
C TRP A 48 4.40 -13.40 -9.70
N GLU A 49 4.54 -14.50 -10.43
CA GLU A 49 3.75 -15.72 -10.23
C GLU A 49 4.59 -16.88 -9.69
N GLN A 50 5.85 -16.63 -9.28
CA GLN A 50 6.75 -17.70 -8.88
C GLN A 50 7.72 -17.30 -7.77
N GLY A 51 8.36 -18.28 -7.13
CA GLY A 51 9.30 -18.07 -6.04
C GLY A 51 8.64 -17.33 -4.86
N ASN A 52 9.30 -16.31 -4.36
CA ASN A 52 8.80 -15.50 -3.22
C ASN A 52 7.58 -14.64 -3.59
N PHE A 53 7.28 -14.48 -4.86
CA PHE A 53 6.11 -13.73 -5.34
C PHE A 53 4.92 -14.63 -5.67
N ALA A 54 5.08 -15.96 -5.57
CA ALA A 54 3.99 -16.87 -5.83
C ALA A 54 2.79 -16.55 -4.93
N ALA A 55 1.60 -16.58 -5.52
CA ALA A 55 0.38 -16.27 -4.79
C ALA A 55 0.14 -17.23 -3.62
N VAL A 56 -0.23 -16.67 -2.48
CA VAL A 56 -0.74 -17.42 -1.33
C VAL A 56 -2.23 -17.65 -1.55
N THR A 57 -2.62 -18.89 -1.80
CA THR A 57 -4.01 -19.23 -2.16
C THR A 57 -4.87 -19.71 -1.00
N VAL A 58 -4.25 -19.91 0.18
CA VAL A 58 -4.93 -20.44 1.38
C VAL A 58 -4.96 -19.36 2.46
N GLU A 59 -6.15 -19.13 3.00
CA GLU A 59 -6.32 -18.34 4.21
C GLU A 59 -6.08 -19.21 5.44
N GLU A 60 -5.17 -18.78 6.29
CA GLU A 60 -4.75 -19.53 7.47
C GLU A 60 -4.98 -18.76 8.77
N THR A 61 -5.05 -19.49 9.84
CA THR A 61 -4.96 -19.01 11.22
C THR A 61 -4.03 -19.95 11.98
N VAL A 62 -2.96 -19.41 12.53
CA VAL A 62 -2.03 -20.13 13.40
C VAL A 62 -2.05 -19.44 14.76
N GLU A 63 -2.37 -20.16 15.79
CA GLU A 63 -2.43 -19.65 17.17
C GLU A 63 -1.11 -19.96 17.91
N ASP A 64 -0.76 -19.11 18.86
CA ASP A 64 0.39 -19.26 19.75
C ASP A 64 1.71 -19.61 19.02
N LEU A 65 2.15 -18.68 18.16
CA LEU A 65 3.34 -18.83 17.32
C LEU A 65 4.60 -19.03 18.19
N GLU A 66 5.45 -19.92 17.76
CA GLU A 66 6.80 -20.05 18.30
C GLU A 66 7.63 -18.79 18.00
N VAL A 67 8.34 -18.30 18.99
CA VAL A 67 9.19 -17.11 18.88
C VAL A 67 10.63 -17.52 19.12
N THR A 68 11.50 -17.28 18.15
CA THR A 68 12.94 -17.41 18.33
C THR A 68 13.49 -16.09 18.87
N GLY A 69 14.18 -16.16 20.01
CA GLY A 69 14.62 -14.98 20.76
C GLY A 69 13.54 -14.48 21.72
N ALA A 70 13.44 -13.18 21.92
CA ALA A 70 12.50 -12.55 22.87
C ALA A 70 11.79 -11.34 22.24
N LEU A 71 10.49 -11.27 22.42
CA LEU A 71 9.70 -10.09 22.11
C LEU A 71 9.61 -9.20 23.37
N PRO A 72 9.80 -7.88 23.25
CA PRO A 72 9.59 -6.96 24.37
C PRO A 72 8.16 -7.10 24.95
N PRO A 73 8.01 -7.24 26.27
CA PRO A 73 6.69 -7.42 26.88
C PRO A 73 5.78 -6.18 26.73
N GLU A 74 6.37 -4.99 26.50
CA GLU A 74 5.66 -3.75 26.24
C GLU A 74 5.02 -3.73 24.85
N LEU A 75 5.53 -4.54 23.92
CA LEU A 75 5.02 -4.61 22.57
C LEU A 75 3.68 -5.35 22.55
N SER A 76 2.61 -4.57 22.46
CA SER A 76 1.24 -5.07 22.38
C SER A 76 0.52 -4.34 21.24
N GLY A 77 -0.05 -5.12 20.33
CA GLY A 77 -0.71 -4.55 19.16
C GLY A 77 -0.94 -5.57 18.06
N LEU A 78 -1.26 -5.07 16.91
CA LEU A 78 -1.45 -5.85 15.69
C LEU A 78 -0.47 -5.33 14.65
N PHE A 79 0.51 -6.15 14.28
CA PHE A 79 1.33 -5.92 13.11
C PHE A 79 0.59 -6.42 11.88
N VAL A 80 0.41 -5.58 10.88
CA VAL A 80 -0.30 -5.93 9.65
C VAL A 80 0.41 -5.39 8.43
N ARG A 81 0.34 -6.13 7.33
CA ARG A 81 0.74 -5.69 6.01
C ARG A 81 -0.29 -6.12 4.98
N ASN A 82 -0.42 -5.35 3.91
CA ASN A 82 -1.21 -5.67 2.74
C ASN A 82 -0.30 -5.90 1.53
N GLY A 83 -0.81 -6.56 0.50
CA GLY A 83 -0.08 -6.75 -0.74
C GLY A 83 -0.96 -7.35 -1.82
N SER A 84 -0.51 -7.16 -3.06
CA SER A 84 -1.10 -7.78 -4.24
C SER A 84 -0.91 -9.29 -4.19
N ASN A 85 -2.01 -10.03 -4.16
CA ASN A 85 -2.00 -11.49 -4.10
C ASN A 85 -3.19 -12.03 -4.88
N PRO A 86 -3.00 -12.43 -6.15
CA PRO A 86 -4.11 -12.85 -6.98
C PRO A 86 -4.80 -14.10 -6.41
N ALA A 87 -6.10 -14.00 -6.10
CA ALA A 87 -6.89 -15.09 -5.52
C ALA A 87 -6.97 -16.32 -6.44
N ARG A 88 -6.78 -16.13 -7.74
CA ARG A 88 -6.71 -17.19 -8.74
C ARG A 88 -5.30 -17.72 -8.99
N GLY A 89 -4.31 -17.29 -8.22
CA GLY A 89 -2.91 -17.70 -8.37
C GLY A 89 -2.17 -17.04 -9.52
N ARG A 90 -2.80 -16.16 -10.29
CA ARG A 90 -2.21 -15.41 -11.41
C ARG A 90 -2.91 -14.06 -11.61
N SER A 91 -2.17 -13.11 -12.17
CA SER A 91 -2.68 -11.80 -12.58
C SER A 91 -1.96 -11.30 -13.82
N ALA A 92 -2.58 -10.39 -14.55
CA ALA A 92 -2.02 -9.81 -15.76
C ALA A 92 -0.78 -8.93 -15.49
N HIS A 93 -0.63 -8.44 -14.27
CA HIS A 93 0.51 -7.65 -13.81
C HIS A 93 0.70 -7.78 -12.30
N TRP A 94 1.91 -7.55 -11.82
CA TRP A 94 2.25 -7.62 -10.39
C TRP A 94 1.35 -6.76 -9.49
N PHE A 95 0.93 -5.59 -9.96
CA PHE A 95 0.06 -4.68 -9.22
C PHE A 95 -1.42 -5.06 -9.25
N LEU A 96 -1.82 -6.00 -10.10
CA LEU A 96 -3.23 -6.28 -10.36
C LEU A 96 -3.81 -7.49 -9.60
N GLY A 97 -3.10 -8.02 -8.60
CA GLY A 97 -3.64 -9.05 -7.71
C GLY A 97 -4.62 -8.47 -6.69
N ASP A 98 -5.40 -9.34 -6.08
CA ASP A 98 -6.32 -8.99 -5.00
C ASP A 98 -5.56 -8.64 -3.71
N GLY A 99 -6.15 -7.82 -2.87
CA GLY A 99 -5.58 -7.51 -1.56
C GLY A 99 -5.61 -8.73 -0.63
N MET A 100 -4.44 -9.11 -0.11
CA MET A 100 -4.34 -10.07 0.98
C MET A 100 -3.61 -9.43 2.15
N VAL A 101 -4.29 -9.39 3.27
CA VAL A 101 -3.74 -8.86 4.52
C VAL A 101 -3.16 -9.98 5.35
N HIS A 102 -1.94 -9.79 5.83
CA HIS A 102 -1.25 -10.65 6.77
C HIS A 102 -1.11 -9.93 8.10
N GLY A 103 -1.44 -10.58 9.19
CA GLY A 103 -1.33 -9.98 10.52
C GLY A 103 -0.78 -10.90 11.57
N VAL A 104 -0.04 -10.31 12.51
CA VAL A 104 0.44 -10.98 13.71
C VAL A 104 -0.03 -10.19 14.94
N ARG A 105 -0.75 -10.84 15.83
CA ARG A 105 -1.16 -10.23 17.09
C ARG A 105 -0.06 -10.44 18.13
N LEU A 106 0.50 -9.34 18.60
CA LEU A 106 1.49 -9.32 19.66
C LEU A 106 0.84 -8.91 20.99
N GLN A 107 1.18 -9.60 22.07
CA GLN A 107 0.67 -9.27 23.40
C GLN A 107 1.61 -9.80 24.49
N ARG A 108 2.15 -8.90 25.31
CA ARG A 108 2.98 -9.23 26.49
C ARG A 108 4.11 -10.19 26.15
N GLY A 109 4.91 -9.88 25.13
CA GLY A 109 6.05 -10.70 24.71
C GLY A 109 5.68 -12.01 24.01
N ARG A 110 4.44 -12.17 23.55
CA ARG A 110 3.96 -13.35 22.82
C ARG A 110 3.36 -12.96 21.48
N ALA A 111 3.59 -13.79 20.46
CA ALA A 111 2.89 -13.77 19.18
C ALA A 111 1.66 -14.69 19.25
N ARG A 112 0.50 -14.09 19.51
CA ARG A 112 -0.73 -14.81 19.86
C ARG A 112 -1.36 -15.54 18.70
N TRP A 113 -1.34 -14.91 17.52
CA TRP A 113 -1.82 -15.53 16.31
C TRP A 113 -1.20 -14.84 15.09
N TYR A 114 -1.08 -15.61 14.01
CA TYR A 114 -0.92 -15.15 12.65
C TYR A 114 -2.20 -15.42 11.88
N ARG A 115 -2.58 -14.51 11.02
CA ARG A 115 -3.70 -14.68 10.07
C ARG A 115 -3.38 -14.01 8.77
N ASN A 116 -3.80 -14.64 7.68
CA ASN A 116 -3.89 -13.98 6.38
C ASN A 116 -5.34 -14.07 5.86
N ARG A 117 -5.82 -12.97 5.29
CA ARG A 117 -7.19 -12.86 4.78
C ARG A 117 -7.20 -12.04 3.51
N TYR A 118 -7.95 -12.50 2.52
CA TYR A 118 -8.29 -11.67 1.37
C TYR A 118 -9.22 -10.53 1.81
N VAL A 119 -8.99 -9.34 1.24
CA VAL A 119 -9.97 -8.27 1.30
C VAL A 119 -11.11 -8.63 0.36
N ARG A 120 -12.31 -8.82 0.90
CA ARG A 120 -13.49 -9.29 0.14
C ARG A 120 -14.09 -8.14 -0.67
N THR A 121 -13.39 -7.71 -1.70
CA THR A 121 -13.91 -6.78 -2.71
C THR A 121 -14.79 -7.53 -3.71
N PRO A 122 -15.64 -6.86 -4.50
CA PRO A 122 -16.37 -7.50 -5.60
C PRO A 122 -15.44 -8.21 -6.59
N LEU A 123 -14.27 -7.63 -6.90
CA LEU A 123 -13.30 -8.25 -7.80
C LEU A 123 -12.78 -9.58 -7.24
N ALA A 124 -12.35 -9.60 -5.98
CA ALA A 124 -11.88 -10.82 -5.33
C ALA A 124 -12.99 -11.88 -5.22
N ALA A 125 -14.22 -11.46 -4.90
CA ALA A 125 -15.36 -12.37 -4.77
C ALA A 125 -15.77 -13.01 -6.11
N GLU A 126 -15.74 -12.22 -7.19
CA GLU A 126 -16.09 -12.67 -8.54
C GLU A 126 -14.89 -13.26 -9.28
N GLY A 127 -13.68 -13.07 -8.74
CA GLY A 127 -12.42 -13.48 -9.32
C GLY A 127 -12.17 -12.82 -10.67
N ARG A 128 -12.40 -11.53 -10.78
CA ARG A 128 -12.16 -10.70 -11.96
C ARG A 128 -10.93 -9.83 -11.76
N ASP A 129 -10.20 -9.59 -12.83
CA ASP A 129 -9.17 -8.56 -12.83
C ASP A 129 -9.80 -7.16 -12.89
N LEU A 130 -9.06 -6.15 -12.39
CA LEU A 130 -9.51 -4.76 -12.43
C LEU A 130 -9.83 -4.30 -13.86
N MET A 131 -9.03 -4.72 -14.82
CA MET A 131 -9.21 -4.35 -16.23
C MET A 131 -10.48 -4.96 -16.87
N ASP A 132 -10.98 -6.06 -16.32
CA ASP A 132 -12.24 -6.69 -16.74
C ASP A 132 -13.47 -6.03 -16.09
N ALA A 133 -13.27 -5.16 -15.13
CA ALA A 133 -14.35 -4.60 -14.31
C ALA A 133 -15.08 -3.42 -14.96
N GLY A 134 -14.61 -2.93 -16.10
CA GLY A 134 -15.13 -1.71 -16.73
C GLY A 134 -14.58 -0.45 -16.05
N VAL A 135 -15.42 0.35 -15.44
CA VAL A 135 -14.99 1.59 -14.75
C VAL A 135 -14.56 1.27 -13.33
N PRO A 136 -13.24 1.35 -13.02
CA PRO A 136 -12.77 1.18 -11.65
C PRO A 136 -13.18 2.39 -10.79
N GLY A 137 -13.28 2.17 -9.50
CA GLY A 137 -13.63 3.17 -8.52
C GLY A 137 -14.71 2.70 -7.55
N ARG A 138 -15.01 3.48 -6.52
CA ARG A 138 -15.94 3.14 -5.45
C ARG A 138 -15.62 1.74 -4.88
N GLU A 139 -16.57 0.82 -4.87
CA GLU A 139 -16.39 -0.55 -4.38
C GLU A 139 -15.55 -1.42 -5.31
N VAL A 140 -15.41 -1.03 -6.59
CA VAL A 140 -14.70 -1.82 -7.60
C VAL A 140 -13.23 -1.45 -7.61
N ASN A 141 -12.47 -2.09 -6.74
CA ASN A 141 -11.02 -1.95 -6.63
C ASN A 141 -10.41 -3.20 -5.99
N GLN A 142 -9.09 -3.29 -5.97
CA GLN A 142 -8.36 -4.46 -5.50
C GLN A 142 -8.00 -4.37 -4.02
N SER A 143 -8.00 -3.16 -3.44
CA SER A 143 -7.67 -2.93 -2.02
C SER A 143 -6.36 -3.62 -1.58
N ASN A 144 -5.30 -3.49 -2.39
CA ASN A 144 -4.13 -4.36 -2.34
C ASN A 144 -2.79 -3.63 -2.07
N ILE A 145 -2.82 -2.32 -1.72
CA ILE A 145 -1.59 -1.53 -1.63
C ILE A 145 -1.17 -1.30 -0.18
N SER A 146 -1.99 -0.65 0.61
CA SER A 146 -1.59 -0.24 1.96
C SER A 146 -2.68 -0.44 3.01
N LEU A 147 -2.28 -0.24 4.25
CA LEU A 147 -3.17 -0.23 5.41
C LEU A 147 -2.95 1.06 6.20
N VAL A 148 -4.02 1.65 6.66
CA VAL A 148 -4.00 2.80 7.57
C VAL A 148 -4.96 2.59 8.73
N HIS A 149 -4.55 2.97 9.93
CA HIS A 149 -5.44 3.03 11.09
C HIS A 149 -5.80 4.49 11.36
N HIS A 150 -7.07 4.83 11.17
CA HIS A 150 -7.56 6.17 11.40
C HIS A 150 -9.04 6.17 11.84
N GLY A 151 -9.43 7.10 12.69
CA GLY A 151 -10.80 7.22 13.17
C GLY A 151 -11.33 5.94 13.87
N GLY A 152 -10.45 5.17 14.53
CA GLY A 152 -10.80 3.89 15.17
C GLY A 152 -10.98 2.72 14.19
N LYS A 153 -10.68 2.91 12.91
CA LYS A 153 -10.84 1.91 11.85
C LYS A 153 -9.50 1.50 11.26
N LEU A 154 -9.35 0.22 10.95
CA LEU A 154 -8.29 -0.29 10.09
C LEU A 154 -8.82 -0.33 8.67
N LEU A 155 -8.20 0.44 7.78
CA LEU A 155 -8.61 0.58 6.40
C LEU A 155 -7.57 -0.05 5.47
N SER A 156 -8.03 -0.86 4.53
CA SER A 156 -7.26 -1.39 3.42
C SER A 156 -7.51 -0.56 2.17
N LEU A 157 -6.45 -0.14 1.50
CA LEU A 157 -6.47 0.82 0.42
C LEU A 157 -5.94 0.22 -0.88
N GLY A 158 -6.52 0.63 -1.98
CA GLY A 158 -6.04 0.40 -3.34
C GLY A 158 -5.64 1.73 -3.99
N GLU A 159 -5.10 1.68 -5.21
CA GLU A 159 -4.76 2.87 -6.01
C GLU A 159 -5.97 3.76 -6.25
N ILE A 160 -7.11 3.14 -6.47
CA ILE A 160 -8.38 3.78 -6.78
C ILE A 160 -9.52 3.07 -6.04
N GLY A 161 -10.63 3.76 -5.88
CA GLY A 161 -11.81 3.23 -5.22
C GLY A 161 -11.87 3.58 -3.73
N TRP A 162 -12.89 3.05 -3.08
CA TRP A 162 -13.11 3.28 -1.65
C TRP A 162 -12.26 2.37 -0.78
N PRO A 163 -11.81 2.82 0.40
CA PRO A 163 -11.14 1.98 1.37
C PRO A 163 -12.08 0.86 1.85
N TYR A 164 -11.50 -0.28 2.20
CA TYR A 164 -12.23 -1.36 2.85
C TYR A 164 -11.89 -1.43 4.33
N GLU A 165 -12.90 -1.40 5.18
CA GLU A 165 -12.73 -1.57 6.63
C GLU A 165 -12.41 -3.02 6.97
N LEU A 166 -11.40 -3.25 7.80
CA LEU A 166 -11.02 -4.54 8.33
C LEU A 166 -11.25 -4.61 9.82
N ARG A 167 -11.74 -5.74 10.30
CA ARG A 167 -11.91 -5.98 11.73
C ARG A 167 -10.57 -6.41 12.35
N THR A 168 -10.08 -5.63 13.29
CA THR A 168 -8.75 -5.87 13.92
C THR A 168 -8.69 -7.16 14.76
N ARG A 169 -9.82 -7.76 15.11
CA ARG A 169 -9.87 -9.01 15.88
C ARG A 169 -9.50 -10.24 15.06
N ASP A 170 -9.81 -10.24 13.76
CA ASP A 170 -9.73 -11.43 12.91
C ASP A 170 -9.32 -11.14 11.45
N LEU A 171 -9.08 -9.88 11.09
CA LEU A 171 -8.78 -9.37 9.74
C LEU A 171 -9.89 -9.59 8.73
N SER A 172 -11.10 -9.94 9.15
CA SER A 172 -12.23 -10.06 8.24
C SER A 172 -12.65 -8.71 7.68
N THR A 173 -13.12 -8.69 6.43
CA THR A 173 -13.62 -7.50 5.76
C THR A 173 -14.93 -7.03 6.36
N GLY A 174 -15.01 -5.76 6.72
CA GLY A 174 -16.22 -5.10 7.22
C GLY A 174 -17.09 -4.53 6.11
N GLY A 175 -16.48 -4.14 5.01
CA GLY A 175 -17.12 -3.55 3.83
C GLY A 175 -16.42 -2.27 3.36
N PRO A 176 -16.87 -1.70 2.23
CA PRO A 176 -16.35 -0.44 1.73
C PRO A 176 -16.77 0.74 2.60
N GLY A 177 -15.93 1.78 2.64
CA GLY A 177 -16.17 3.01 3.38
C GLY A 177 -16.24 4.23 2.47
N ASP A 178 -17.38 4.87 2.41
CA ASP A 178 -17.60 6.09 1.63
C ASP A 178 -17.56 7.38 2.46
N TYR A 179 -17.16 7.27 3.71
CA TYR A 179 -17.15 8.38 4.69
C TYR A 179 -18.50 9.09 4.81
N GLY A 180 -19.59 8.31 4.81
CA GLY A 180 -20.94 8.83 4.91
C GLY A 180 -21.38 9.60 3.65
N GLY A 181 -20.94 9.18 2.49
CA GLY A 181 -21.24 9.79 1.19
C GLY A 181 -20.39 11.03 0.86
N ARG A 182 -19.40 11.35 1.67
CA ARG A 182 -18.54 12.51 1.43
C ARG A 182 -17.30 12.21 0.56
N LEU A 183 -16.93 10.93 0.43
CA LEU A 183 -15.85 10.51 -0.43
C LEU A 183 -16.35 10.42 -1.87
N GLY A 184 -15.61 11.01 -2.80
CA GLY A 184 -15.79 10.82 -4.24
C GLY A 184 -15.55 9.38 -4.67
N PRO A 185 -15.37 9.12 -5.96
CA PRO A 185 -15.25 7.73 -6.46
C PRO A 185 -13.94 7.05 -6.06
N THR A 186 -12.91 7.81 -5.68
CA THR A 186 -11.56 7.27 -5.45
C THR A 186 -10.90 7.87 -4.22
N MET A 187 -10.00 7.11 -3.62
CA MET A 187 -9.08 7.51 -2.56
C MET A 187 -7.71 6.89 -2.84
N THR A 188 -6.65 7.71 -2.76
CA THR A 188 -5.27 7.20 -2.89
C THR A 188 -4.90 6.21 -1.79
N ALA A 189 -3.96 5.33 -2.09
CA ALA A 189 -3.43 4.36 -1.14
C ALA A 189 -2.39 4.94 -0.16
N HIS A 190 -2.00 6.21 -0.30
CA HIS A 190 -0.92 6.84 0.47
C HIS A 190 -1.35 8.06 1.29
N PRO A 191 -2.39 7.92 2.17
CA PRO A 191 -2.81 9.03 3.03
C PRO A 191 -1.68 9.43 4.00
N LYS A 192 -1.67 10.68 4.39
CA LYS A 192 -0.72 11.23 5.37
C LYS A 192 -1.48 11.61 6.63
N ILE A 193 -1.00 11.17 7.79
CA ILE A 193 -1.57 11.55 9.08
C ILE A 193 -0.66 12.55 9.76
N ASP A 194 -1.16 13.74 10.04
CA ASP A 194 -0.43 14.71 10.84
C ASP A 194 -0.35 14.20 12.30
N PRO A 195 0.85 13.89 12.81
CA PRO A 195 1.01 13.32 14.14
C PRO A 195 0.63 14.29 15.27
N ARG A 196 0.54 15.59 15.00
CA ARG A 196 0.19 16.61 15.99
C ARG A 196 -1.30 16.76 16.18
N THR A 197 -2.05 16.64 15.08
CA THR A 197 -3.49 16.87 15.05
C THR A 197 -4.30 15.59 14.93
N GLY A 198 -3.68 14.49 14.45
CA GLY A 198 -4.36 13.25 14.12
C GLY A 198 -5.22 13.34 12.86
N ARG A 199 -5.17 14.47 12.12
CA ARG A 199 -5.89 14.63 10.85
C ARG A 199 -5.25 13.75 9.78
N MET A 200 -6.08 13.15 8.96
CA MET A 200 -5.63 12.37 7.80
C MET A 200 -5.90 13.17 6.53
N HIS A 201 -4.86 13.35 5.74
CA HIS A 201 -4.85 14.04 4.45
C HIS A 201 -4.74 13.00 3.35
N PHE A 202 -5.53 13.13 2.31
CA PHE A 202 -5.52 12.23 1.16
C PHE A 202 -6.13 12.90 -0.06
N PHE A 203 -6.04 12.25 -1.19
CA PHE A 203 -6.69 12.72 -2.41
C PHE A 203 -7.36 11.55 -3.15
N GLY A 204 -8.20 11.89 -4.11
CA GLY A 204 -8.71 10.98 -5.10
C GLY A 204 -8.50 11.56 -6.49
N TYR A 205 -8.17 10.71 -7.45
CA TYR A 205 -8.06 11.06 -8.86
C TYR A 205 -8.75 10.01 -9.74
N GLU A 206 -9.03 10.33 -10.98
CA GLU A 206 -9.78 9.45 -11.85
C GLU A 206 -9.01 9.15 -13.13
N PHE A 207 -9.16 7.92 -13.67
CA PHE A 207 -8.45 7.48 -14.88
C PHE A 207 -9.19 7.83 -16.18
N LEU A 208 -10.48 8.15 -16.11
CA LEU A 208 -11.30 8.34 -17.30
C LEU A 208 -11.56 9.81 -17.63
N ARG A 209 -11.21 10.70 -16.72
CA ARG A 209 -11.34 12.14 -16.90
C ARG A 209 -10.35 12.88 -15.99
N PRO A 210 -9.89 14.08 -16.39
CA PRO A 210 -9.11 14.92 -15.50
C PRO A 210 -9.92 15.26 -14.26
N ALA A 211 -9.55 14.69 -13.12
CA ALA A 211 -10.18 14.99 -11.85
C ALA A 211 -9.21 14.68 -10.71
N LEU A 212 -8.98 15.66 -9.87
CA LEU A 212 -8.22 15.57 -8.63
C LEU A 212 -9.03 16.24 -7.53
N THR A 213 -9.21 15.56 -6.42
CA THR A 213 -9.88 16.14 -5.25
C THR A 213 -9.04 15.86 -4.02
N TYR A 214 -8.69 16.89 -3.30
CA TYR A 214 -8.06 16.80 -2.00
C TYR A 214 -9.11 16.67 -0.91
N TYR A 215 -8.80 15.85 0.09
CA TYR A 215 -9.62 15.61 1.27
C TYR A 215 -8.80 15.73 2.54
N ALA A 216 -9.45 16.19 3.61
CA ALA A 216 -8.95 15.98 4.96
C ALA A 216 -10.06 15.42 5.85
N ALA A 217 -9.68 14.50 6.72
CA ALA A 217 -10.56 13.91 7.72
C ALA A 217 -10.05 14.22 9.13
N ASP A 218 -10.97 14.52 10.03
CA ASP A 218 -10.66 14.75 11.44
C ASP A 218 -10.16 13.47 12.14
N PRO A 219 -9.61 13.54 13.36
CA PRO A 219 -9.09 12.38 14.08
C PRO A 219 -10.13 11.28 14.34
N TYR A 220 -11.41 11.59 14.18
CA TYR A 220 -12.53 10.66 14.35
C TYR A 220 -12.98 10.04 13.02
N GLY A 221 -12.30 10.34 11.91
CA GLY A 221 -12.55 9.77 10.60
C GLY A 221 -13.71 10.45 9.85
N ARG A 222 -14.06 11.71 10.16
CA ARG A 222 -15.05 12.47 9.40
C ARG A 222 -14.34 13.39 8.41
N ILE A 223 -14.65 13.27 7.13
CA ILE A 223 -14.18 14.22 6.11
C ILE A 223 -14.83 15.58 6.39
N ASP A 224 -14.03 16.60 6.66
CA ASP A 224 -14.44 17.98 6.85
C ASP A 224 -13.92 18.92 5.75
N VAL A 225 -12.92 18.50 4.99
CA VAL A 225 -12.42 19.20 3.79
C VAL A 225 -12.66 18.34 2.56
N VAL A 226 -13.26 18.93 1.54
CA VAL A 226 -13.39 18.38 0.17
C VAL A 226 -13.06 19.52 -0.78
N SER A 227 -11.94 19.43 -1.47
CA SER A 227 -11.40 20.52 -2.28
C SER A 227 -11.00 20.01 -3.68
N PRO A 228 -11.86 20.21 -4.70
CA PRO A 228 -11.48 19.92 -6.09
C PRO A 228 -10.30 20.78 -6.53
N VAL A 229 -9.33 20.16 -7.19
CA VAL A 229 -8.14 20.80 -7.76
C VAL A 229 -8.22 20.68 -9.27
N ALA A 230 -8.07 21.81 -9.97
CA ALA A 230 -8.08 21.82 -11.43
C ALA A 230 -6.83 21.14 -12.00
N VAL A 231 -7.04 20.13 -12.84
CA VAL A 231 -6.02 19.44 -13.62
C VAL A 231 -6.56 19.26 -15.04
N ASP A 232 -5.67 19.26 -16.03
CA ASP A 232 -6.05 19.28 -17.43
C ASP A 232 -5.94 17.90 -18.07
N GLU A 233 -5.05 17.03 -17.52
CA GLU A 233 -4.76 15.71 -18.08
C GLU A 233 -5.08 14.60 -17.09
N VAL A 234 -5.26 13.39 -17.64
CA VAL A 234 -5.37 12.16 -16.85
C VAL A 234 -3.98 11.55 -16.69
N THR A 235 -3.32 11.89 -15.60
CA THR A 235 -1.98 11.37 -15.28
C THR A 235 -2.04 10.38 -14.13
N MET A 236 -1.04 9.52 -14.04
CA MET A 236 -0.86 8.66 -12.86
C MET A 236 -0.37 9.51 -11.68
N MET A 237 -1.19 9.60 -10.64
CA MET A 237 -0.89 10.32 -9.40
C MET A 237 -0.88 9.34 -8.22
N HIS A 238 0.27 8.70 -7.98
CA HIS A 238 0.34 7.62 -7.00
C HIS A 238 0.43 8.13 -5.56
N ASP A 239 1.23 9.16 -5.32
CA ASP A 239 1.51 9.70 -3.99
C ASP A 239 1.50 11.24 -4.01
N PHE A 240 1.59 11.84 -2.84
CA PHE A 240 1.67 13.28 -2.60
C PHE A 240 2.40 13.53 -1.28
N ALA A 241 2.67 14.78 -0.97
CA ALA A 241 3.29 15.12 0.30
C ALA A 241 2.47 16.17 1.06
N VAL A 242 2.76 16.27 2.36
CA VAL A 242 2.18 17.24 3.27
C VAL A 242 3.31 17.83 4.12
N THR A 243 3.37 19.16 4.17
CA THR A 243 4.21 19.88 5.12
C THR A 243 3.38 20.29 6.34
N GLU A 244 3.93 21.13 7.22
CA GLU A 244 3.20 21.70 8.35
C GLU A 244 2.05 22.64 7.92
N ARG A 245 2.09 23.13 6.67
CA ARG A 245 1.16 24.16 6.18
C ARG A 245 0.58 23.87 4.80
N ASP A 246 1.19 22.97 4.03
CA ASP A 246 0.86 22.79 2.63
C ASP A 246 0.62 21.34 2.26
N VAL A 247 -0.19 21.17 1.22
CA VAL A 247 -0.29 19.96 0.41
C VAL A 247 0.56 20.16 -0.83
N VAL A 248 1.36 19.15 -1.19
CA VAL A 248 2.22 19.18 -2.37
C VAL A 248 1.84 18.03 -3.29
N PHE A 249 1.41 18.37 -4.49
CA PHE A 249 1.13 17.43 -5.56
C PHE A 249 2.23 17.49 -6.61
N TRP A 250 2.50 16.37 -7.25
CA TRP A 250 3.31 16.33 -8.46
C TRP A 250 2.57 15.60 -9.58
N ILE A 251 2.57 16.22 -10.73
CA ILE A 251 2.04 15.67 -11.98
C ILE A 251 3.23 15.35 -12.86
N GLY A 252 3.36 14.08 -13.23
CA GLY A 252 4.39 13.62 -14.15
C GLY A 252 3.79 13.25 -15.52
N PRO A 253 4.62 13.11 -16.55
CA PRO A 253 4.19 12.83 -17.92
C PRO A 253 3.90 11.34 -18.13
N VAL A 254 3.23 10.70 -17.18
CA VAL A 254 2.73 9.33 -17.30
C VAL A 254 1.21 9.40 -17.44
N LEU A 255 0.77 9.33 -18.68
CA LEU A 255 -0.62 9.54 -19.05
C LEU A 255 -1.38 8.21 -19.13
N PHE A 256 -2.67 8.27 -18.80
CA PHE A 256 -3.57 7.14 -18.98
C PHE A 256 -4.12 7.13 -20.40
N GLY A 257 -4.02 5.99 -21.06
CA GLY A 257 -4.58 5.76 -22.38
C GLY A 257 -3.87 4.62 -23.12
N PRO A 258 -4.48 4.14 -24.20
CA PRO A 258 -3.86 3.13 -25.04
C PRO A 258 -2.64 3.73 -25.75
N ASP A 259 -1.51 3.05 -25.65
CA ASP A 259 -0.32 3.35 -26.43
C ASP A 259 0.11 2.08 -27.16
N ALA A 260 0.25 2.16 -28.49
CA ALA A 260 0.71 1.06 -29.32
C ALA A 260 2.16 0.61 -28.98
N ALA A 261 2.94 1.49 -28.36
CA ALA A 261 4.30 1.20 -27.90
C ALA A 261 4.34 0.62 -26.47
N ASN A 262 3.21 0.58 -25.76
CA ASN A 262 3.18 0.03 -24.40
C ASN A 262 3.35 -1.49 -24.44
N PRO A 263 4.45 -2.03 -23.89
CA PRO A 263 4.70 -3.46 -23.89
C PRO A 263 3.76 -4.24 -22.97
N ASN A 264 3.04 -3.55 -22.07
CA ASN A 264 2.11 -4.16 -21.12
C ASN A 264 0.73 -3.48 -21.16
N PRO A 265 -0.18 -3.96 -22.02
CA PRO A 265 -1.52 -3.39 -22.16
C PRO A 265 -2.38 -3.54 -20.89
N SER A 266 -1.97 -4.38 -19.92
CA SER A 266 -2.67 -4.56 -18.65
C SER A 266 -2.54 -3.37 -17.71
N ILE A 267 -1.56 -2.48 -17.97
CA ILE A 267 -1.43 -1.19 -17.29
C ILE A 267 -1.40 -0.11 -18.39
N PRO A 268 -2.53 0.49 -18.71
CA PRO A 268 -2.66 1.43 -19.83
C PRO A 268 -2.12 2.82 -19.47
N PHE A 269 -0.88 2.87 -19.03
CA PHE A 269 -0.11 4.09 -18.82
C PHE A 269 1.08 4.11 -19.77
N HIS A 270 1.38 5.29 -20.29
CA HIS A 270 2.53 5.49 -21.14
C HIS A 270 3.25 6.78 -20.75
N TRP A 271 4.55 6.83 -21.05
CA TRP A 271 5.36 8.03 -20.91
C TRP A 271 5.17 8.92 -22.16
N ASP A 272 4.79 10.18 -21.92
CA ASP A 272 4.73 11.22 -22.95
C ASP A 272 5.85 12.23 -22.70
N PRO A 273 6.92 12.29 -23.53
CA PRO A 273 8.04 13.19 -23.30
C PRO A 273 7.66 14.68 -23.40
N ASP A 274 6.56 14.99 -24.05
CA ASP A 274 6.00 16.35 -24.21
C ASP A 274 4.85 16.61 -23.22
N GLY A 275 4.55 15.63 -22.38
CA GLY A 275 3.47 15.70 -21.40
C GLY A 275 3.78 16.62 -20.21
N PRO A 276 2.77 16.96 -19.43
CA PRO A 276 2.91 17.90 -18.32
C PRO A 276 3.84 17.35 -17.23
N CYS A 277 4.70 18.23 -16.70
CA CYS A 277 5.49 17.92 -15.51
C CYS A 277 5.54 19.15 -14.60
N ARG A 278 4.83 19.10 -13.49
CA ARG A 278 4.66 20.23 -12.58
C ARG A 278 4.45 19.83 -11.15
N VAL A 279 4.86 20.69 -10.22
CA VAL A 279 4.61 20.58 -8.79
C VAL A 279 3.58 21.63 -8.41
N GLY A 280 2.53 21.20 -7.72
CA GLY A 280 1.50 22.07 -7.17
C GLY A 280 1.62 22.18 -5.66
N VAL A 281 1.59 23.38 -5.14
CA VAL A 281 1.61 23.66 -3.70
C VAL A 281 0.36 24.45 -3.35
N MET A 282 -0.42 23.96 -2.40
CA MET A 282 -1.57 24.69 -1.86
C MET A 282 -1.61 24.62 -0.34
N PRO A 283 -2.18 25.63 0.36
CA PRO A 283 -2.33 25.59 1.81
C PRO A 283 -3.21 24.40 2.26
N LEU A 284 -2.88 23.78 3.40
CA LEU A 284 -3.68 22.68 3.99
C LEU A 284 -5.16 23.04 4.21
N ASP A 285 -5.42 24.30 4.59
CA ASP A 285 -6.77 24.82 4.84
C ASP A 285 -7.31 25.60 3.64
N GLY A 286 -6.59 25.60 2.52
CA GLY A 286 -6.96 26.30 1.29
C GLY A 286 -7.92 25.50 0.43
N SER A 287 -8.38 26.15 -0.61
CA SER A 287 -9.15 25.49 -1.68
C SER A 287 -8.23 25.09 -2.84
N GLY A 288 -8.68 24.17 -3.69
CA GLY A 288 -7.95 23.82 -4.91
C GLY A 288 -7.69 25.02 -5.85
N ALA A 289 -8.45 26.11 -5.70
CA ALA A 289 -8.18 27.36 -6.42
C ALA A 289 -6.94 28.11 -5.92
N ASP A 290 -6.47 27.81 -4.72
CA ASP A 290 -5.28 28.44 -4.13
C ASP A 290 -3.97 27.73 -4.54
N ILE A 291 -4.06 26.63 -5.29
CA ILE A 291 -2.89 25.89 -5.74
C ILE A 291 -2.02 26.73 -6.67
N ARG A 292 -0.72 26.69 -6.45
CA ARG A 292 0.29 27.29 -7.30
C ARG A 292 1.08 26.19 -7.98
N TRP A 293 1.01 26.12 -9.29
CA TRP A 293 1.74 25.19 -10.11
C TRP A 293 3.08 25.77 -10.56
N VAL A 294 4.12 24.94 -10.50
CA VAL A 294 5.46 25.25 -10.99
C VAL A 294 5.86 24.16 -11.97
N ASP A 295 6.18 24.55 -13.19
CA ASP A 295 6.70 23.63 -14.20
C ASP A 295 8.10 23.16 -13.82
N VAL A 296 8.38 21.89 -14.03
CA VAL A 296 9.65 21.24 -13.71
C VAL A 296 10.08 20.35 -14.89
N PRO A 297 11.37 20.00 -14.99
CA PRO A 297 11.82 19.04 -16.01
C PRO A 297 11.07 17.71 -15.91
N PRO A 298 10.87 16.99 -17.02
CA PRO A 298 10.14 15.73 -17.02
C PRO A 298 10.73 14.69 -16.07
N TYR A 299 9.93 14.19 -15.16
CA TYR A 299 10.26 13.09 -14.26
C TYR A 299 8.99 12.32 -13.86
N PHE A 300 9.17 11.12 -13.32
CA PHE A 300 8.12 10.39 -12.64
C PHE A 300 8.60 9.91 -11.28
N VAL A 301 7.76 10.12 -10.27
CA VAL A 301 8.02 9.73 -8.88
C VAL A 301 6.84 8.93 -8.38
N PHE A 302 7.07 7.68 -7.99
CA PHE A 302 6.07 6.90 -7.27
C PHE A 302 5.84 7.47 -5.88
N HIS A 303 6.93 7.67 -5.12
CA HIS A 303 6.85 8.11 -3.72
C HIS A 303 7.75 9.29 -3.45
N GLY A 304 7.20 10.29 -2.75
CA GLY A 304 8.01 11.31 -2.09
C GLY A 304 8.67 10.74 -0.83
N TYR A 305 9.92 11.12 -0.59
CA TYR A 305 10.61 10.69 0.63
C TYR A 305 10.09 11.47 1.86
N ASN A 306 10.00 12.78 1.75
CA ASN A 306 9.47 13.68 2.75
C ASN A 306 9.17 15.05 2.15
N ALA A 307 8.43 15.89 2.88
CA ALA A 307 8.28 17.31 2.57
C ALA A 307 8.27 18.11 3.87
N HIS A 308 8.91 19.29 3.85
CA HIS A 308 8.93 20.22 4.99
C HIS A 308 9.08 21.65 4.52
N ARG A 309 8.84 22.58 5.43
CA ARG A 309 9.13 24.01 5.22
C ARG A 309 10.55 24.34 5.68
N ASP A 310 11.27 25.09 4.83
CA ASP A 310 12.49 25.80 5.21
C ASP A 310 12.27 27.30 4.93
N GLY A 311 11.84 28.03 5.97
CA GLY A 311 11.37 29.41 5.81
C GLY A 311 10.15 29.50 4.88
N ASP A 312 10.31 30.21 3.76
CA ASP A 312 9.27 30.36 2.73
C ASP A 312 9.32 29.27 1.66
N ASP A 313 10.37 28.45 1.67
CA ASP A 313 10.55 27.39 0.69
C ASP A 313 9.85 26.10 1.13
N VAL A 314 9.37 25.34 0.14
CA VAL A 314 8.92 23.96 0.30
C VAL A 314 10.01 23.03 -0.23
N VAL A 315 10.52 22.19 0.65
CA VAL A 315 11.51 21.17 0.30
C VAL A 315 10.80 19.84 0.15
N LEU A 316 11.03 19.20 -0.99
CA LEU A 316 10.45 17.91 -1.35
C LEU A 316 11.55 16.87 -1.63
#